data_6e77794c887bbea6f11ea56938b860b2
#
_entry.id   6e77794c887bbea6f11ea56938b860b2
#
_cell.length_a   1.000
_cell.length_b   1.000
_cell.length_c   1.000
_cell.angle_alpha   90.00
_cell.angle_beta   90.00
_cell.angle_gamma   90.00
#
_symmetry.space_group_name_H-M   'P 1'
#
loop_
_entity.id
_entity.type
_entity.pdbx_description
1 polymer ?
#
loop_
_entity_poly.entity_id
_entity_poly.type
_entity_poly.pdbx_seq_one_letter_code
_entity_poly.pdbx_strand_id
1 'polypeptide(L)' 'MRNVYIYDGPVKEFGIIVAKRWKGETVAVSEKKAKSNLAYQYKHTHNKSSDSNITLPGKVKVIRKDDNDGYGF' A
#
# COMPACT_ATOMS: atom_id res chain seq x y z
N MET A 1 -3.45 11.97 13.02
CA MET A 1 -2.79 10.78 13.57
C MET A 1 -2.62 9.74 12.49
N ARG A 2 -1.46 9.10 12.42
CA ARG A 2 -1.16 8.14 11.39
C ARG A 2 -1.01 6.76 11.98
N ASN A 3 -1.27 5.77 11.17
CA ASN A 3 -1.11 4.35 11.54
C ASN A 3 -0.18 3.68 10.56
N VAL A 4 0.43 2.60 11.01
CA VAL A 4 1.20 1.73 10.13
C VAL A 4 0.26 0.65 9.62
N TYR A 5 0.16 0.55 8.31
CA TYR A 5 -0.69 -0.42 7.64
C TYR A 5 0.15 -1.44 6.91
N ILE A 6 -0.35 -2.66 6.87
CA ILE A 6 0.30 -3.73 6.11
C ILE A 6 -0.72 -4.33 5.15
N TYR A 7 -0.24 -4.69 3.98
CA TYR A 7 -1.02 -5.41 2.99
C TYR A 7 -0.32 -6.73 2.67
N ASP A 8 -1.07 -7.80 2.61
CA ASP A 8 -0.56 -9.11 2.25
C ASP A 8 -1.66 -9.78 1.43
N GLY A 9 -1.51 -9.77 0.11
CA GLY A 9 -2.54 -10.33 -0.74
C GLY A 9 -2.24 -10.10 -2.22
N PRO A 10 -3.23 -10.37 -3.06
CA PRO A 10 -3.02 -10.29 -4.50
C PRO A 10 -2.95 -8.86 -5.00
N VAL A 11 -2.30 -8.69 -6.14
CA VAL A 11 -2.23 -7.41 -6.83
C VAL A 11 -2.80 -7.62 -8.23
N LYS A 12 -3.66 -6.68 -8.65
CA LYS A 12 -4.23 -6.69 -9.98
C LYS A 12 -3.75 -5.49 -10.77
N GLU A 13 -3.56 -5.71 -12.06
CA GLU A 13 -3.27 -4.63 -13.00
C GLU A 13 -4.30 -4.72 -14.12
N PHE A 14 -5.09 -3.66 -14.27
CA PHE A 14 -6.19 -3.63 -15.25
C PHE A 14 -7.11 -4.84 -15.10
N GLY A 15 -7.39 -5.22 -13.86
CA GLY A 15 -8.31 -6.31 -13.57
C GLY A 15 -7.73 -7.71 -13.65
N ILE A 16 -6.45 -7.82 -14.00
CA ILE A 16 -5.79 -9.13 -14.14
C ILE A 16 -4.82 -9.30 -12.97
N ILE A 17 -4.84 -10.46 -12.32
CA ILE A 17 -3.94 -10.74 -11.21
C ILE A 17 -2.52 -10.87 -11.77
N VAL A 18 -1.64 -9.97 -11.32
CA VAL A 18 -0.23 -9.98 -11.73
C VAL A 18 0.67 -10.48 -10.62
N ALA A 19 0.17 -10.53 -9.39
CA ALA A 19 0.88 -11.13 -8.28
C ALA A 19 -0.15 -11.81 -7.39
N LYS A 20 0.10 -13.06 -7.06
CA LYS A 20 -0.84 -13.80 -6.20
C LYS A 20 -0.73 -13.36 -4.76
N ARG A 21 0.46 -12.96 -4.34
CA ARG A 21 0.70 -12.50 -2.98
C ARG A 21 1.83 -11.51 -2.99
N TRP A 22 1.55 -10.32 -2.49
CA TRP A 22 2.53 -9.26 -2.37
C TRP A 22 2.37 -8.64 -1.00
N LYS A 23 3.47 -8.36 -0.35
CA LYS A 23 3.47 -7.73 0.96
C LYS A 23 4.02 -6.33 0.85
N GLY A 24 3.35 -5.41 1.51
CA GLY A 24 3.81 -4.04 1.57
C GLY A 24 3.40 -3.41 2.88
N GLU A 25 4.10 -2.37 3.27
CA GLU A 25 3.85 -1.65 4.50
C GLU A 25 3.93 -0.18 4.21
N THR A 26 3.05 0.60 4.85
CA THR A 26 3.07 2.04 4.66
C THR A 26 2.48 2.72 5.89
N VAL A 27 2.81 4.00 6.04
CA VAL A 27 2.22 4.86 7.08
C VAL A 27 1.21 5.76 6.40
N ALA A 28 0.00 5.80 6.93
CA ALA A 28 -1.07 6.60 6.34
C ALA A 28 -2.09 6.98 7.40
N VAL A 29 -2.96 7.93 7.04
CA VAL A 29 -4.01 8.41 7.95
C VAL A 29 -5.31 7.62 7.81
N SER A 30 -5.43 6.80 6.76
CA SER A 30 -6.64 6.01 6.53
C SER A 30 -6.30 4.79 5.68
N GLU A 31 -7.22 3.82 5.65
CA GLU A 31 -7.06 2.64 4.81
C GLU A 31 -7.00 3.01 3.33
N LYS A 32 -7.84 3.95 2.92
CA LYS A 32 -7.86 4.38 1.54
C LYS A 32 -6.52 4.97 1.13
N LYS A 33 -5.96 5.81 1.98
CA LYS A 33 -4.67 6.41 1.71
C LYS A 33 -3.57 5.36 1.72
N ALA A 34 -3.67 4.40 2.64
CA ALA A 34 -2.70 3.31 2.70
C ALA A 34 -2.68 2.50 1.41
N LYS A 35 -3.85 2.17 0.87
CA LYS A 35 -3.92 1.43 -0.39
C LYS A 35 -3.32 2.24 -1.53
N SER A 36 -3.59 3.52 -1.57
CA SER A 36 -3.02 4.40 -2.58
C SER A 36 -1.49 4.40 -2.52
N ASN A 37 -0.95 4.53 -1.31
CA ASN A 37 0.49 4.51 -1.10
C ASN A 37 1.11 3.17 -1.53
N LEU A 38 0.44 2.08 -1.17
CA LEU A 38 0.95 0.76 -1.49
C LEU A 38 0.91 0.48 -2.99
N ALA A 39 -0.14 0.91 -3.66
CA ALA A 39 -0.22 0.77 -5.11
C ALA A 39 0.92 1.55 -5.77
N TYR A 40 1.21 2.73 -5.27
CA TYR A 40 2.32 3.52 -5.77
C TYR A 40 3.65 2.80 -5.57
N GLN A 41 3.85 2.22 -4.39
CA GLN A 41 5.07 1.46 -4.11
C GLN A 41 5.24 0.30 -5.08
N TYR A 42 4.15 -0.40 -5.36
CA TYR A 42 4.20 -1.52 -6.29
C TYR A 42 4.63 -1.06 -7.68
N LYS A 43 4.01 0.01 -8.16
CA LYS A 43 4.37 0.56 -9.47
C LYS A 43 5.85 0.92 -9.53
N HIS A 44 6.32 1.59 -8.51
CA HIS A 44 7.70 2.06 -8.46
C HIS A 44 8.69 0.90 -8.42
N THR A 45 8.40 -0.09 -7.57
CA THR A 45 9.27 -1.24 -7.40
C THR A 45 9.36 -2.11 -8.65
N HIS A 46 8.27 -2.17 -9.41
CA HIS A 46 8.20 -3.04 -10.59
C HIS A 46 8.36 -2.27 -11.89
N ASN A 47 8.82 -1.03 -11.82
CA ASN A 47 9.02 -0.19 -13.00
C ASN A 47 7.79 -0.05 -13.87
N LYS A 48 6.62 0.00 -13.23
CA LYS A 48 5.38 0.26 -13.97
C LYS A 48 5.25 1.75 -14.23
N SER A 49 4.58 2.09 -15.32
CA SER A 49 4.33 3.49 -15.61
C SER A 49 3.27 4.02 -14.64
N SER A 50 3.23 5.36 -14.49
CA SER A 50 2.22 5.97 -13.63
C SER A 50 0.81 5.73 -14.15
N ASP A 51 0.65 5.35 -15.41
CA ASP A 51 -0.64 5.07 -16.01
C ASP A 51 -1.14 3.66 -15.70
N SER A 52 -0.30 2.82 -15.10
CA SER A 52 -0.72 1.47 -14.76
C SER A 52 -1.81 1.53 -13.70
N ASN A 53 -2.86 0.76 -13.91
CA ASN A 53 -3.99 0.71 -12.98
C ASN A 53 -3.77 -0.45 -12.02
N ILE A 54 -3.08 -0.18 -10.92
CA ILE A 54 -2.78 -1.19 -9.91
C ILE A 54 -3.87 -1.15 -8.86
N THR A 55 -4.43 -2.31 -8.57
CA THR A 55 -5.49 -2.46 -7.58
C THR A 55 -5.08 -3.49 -6.55
N LEU A 56 -5.38 -3.20 -5.29
CA LEU A 56 -5.15 -4.10 -4.18
C LEU A 56 -6.52 -4.55 -3.66
N PRO A 57 -7.06 -5.67 -4.17
CA PRO A 57 -8.43 -6.06 -3.82
C PRO A 57 -8.60 -6.54 -2.40
N GLY A 58 -7.51 -6.93 -1.74
CA GLY A 58 -7.58 -7.33 -0.34
C GLY A 58 -7.70 -6.15 0.58
N LYS A 59 -7.69 -6.41 1.87
CA LYS A 59 -7.79 -5.36 2.88
C LYS A 59 -6.44 -5.10 3.51
N VAL A 60 -6.18 -3.84 3.83
CA VAL A 60 -5.02 -3.48 4.63
C VAL A 60 -5.37 -3.65 6.09
N LYS A 61 -4.35 -3.91 6.91
CA LYS A 61 -4.51 -4.06 8.35
C LYS A 61 -3.66 -3.03 9.06
N VAL A 62 -4.20 -2.48 10.14
CA VAL A 62 -3.42 -1.60 11.02
C VAL A 62 -2.62 -2.49 11.94
N ILE A 63 -1.31 -2.33 11.96
CA ILE A 63 -0.47 -3.11 12.85
C ILE A 63 0.00 -2.31 14.06
N ARG A 64 0.03 -0.98 13.96
CA ARG A 64 0.33 -0.14 15.10
C ARG A 64 0.11 1.31 14.72
N LYS A 65 0.05 2.17 15.73
CA LYS A 65 0.05 3.61 15.50
C LYS A 65 1.47 4.08 15.26
N ASP A 66 1.59 5.09 14.42
CA ASP A 66 2.87 5.73 14.19
C ASP A 66 3.04 6.86 15.20
N ASP A 67 3.71 6.58 16.29
CA ASP A 67 3.88 7.54 17.38
C ASP A 67 5.00 8.51 17.13
N ASN A 68 5.72 8.37 16.04
CA ASN A 68 6.85 9.24 15.75
C ASN A 68 6.49 10.39 14.84
N ASP A 69 5.25 10.48 14.40
CA ASP A 69 4.92 11.56 13.50
C ASP A 69 5.00 12.89 14.25
N GLY A 70 5.53 13.86 13.59
CA GLY A 70 5.68 15.17 14.16
C GLY A 70 6.86 15.36 15.07
N TYR A 71 7.59 14.34 15.36
CA TYR A 71 8.77 14.47 16.19
C TYR A 71 10.00 14.51 15.36
N GLY A 72 10.74 15.50 15.53
CA GLY A 72 11.98 15.64 14.79
C GLY A 72 13.17 15.14 15.55
N PHE A 73 13.04 14.19 16.32
CA PHE A 73 14.18 13.79 17.08
C PHE A 73 15.04 12.75 16.50
#